data_0c672ff6c5f69d80f512ecbbcf5c2729
#
_entry.id   0c672ff6c5f69d80f512ecbbcf5c2729
#
_cell.length_a   1.000
_cell.length_b   1.000
_cell.length_c   1.000
_cell.angle_alpha   90.00
_cell.angle_beta   90.00
_cell.angle_gamma   90.00
#
_symmetry.space_group_name_H-M   'P 1'
#
loop_
_entity.id
_entity.type
_entity.pdbx_description
1 polymer ?
#
loop_
_entity_poly.entity_id
_entity_poly.type
_entity_poly.pdbx_seq_one_letter_code
_entity_poly.pdbx_strand_id
1 'polypeptide(L)'
;MNKRSIIYILGWVFIVEAVAMQIGTITSLIYGEKEAWYFVLTGVVSAILGVLAIKVKKPKNMVLYQKAGFASTALSWILLSLVGCMPFWLSGEIPSFIDAFYETVSGITTTGATILNDVEALSKGMLMWRSFLHWLGGMGVIVFLLAIIPKLGGQQSIFLMKAESPGPIIGKAVPRMRNYATMLYGIYITLTALEFILLLFGGLNVFEAINTSFSTAGTGGFGIYNSNAAAFESYYVQTVIAVFMLLFGINFSVYLCLIARKFKQSLKFEELWIYLGIVAVSTAIIAFNISSIYKPYDAFHQSFFYVSSIISTTGFGLTDVNKWPELSKTVIIILTFIGASAGSTGGGFKISRIILLFKEVRKEFSLLVHPRNVKLVKMDGKAVNHDIMRTTSMYLVLYIGVFAISFLLVSIDNMDFTTSFTAVAANLNNTGPGLGAVGPVGNYADFSILSKIVFIFDMLAGRLEIYPLLLLFAPSAWKKS
;
A
#
# COMPACT_ATOMS: atom_id res chain seq x y z
N MET A 1 23.82 9.07 14.44
CA MET A 1 23.06 9.09 13.17
C MET A 1 23.48 10.31 12.33
N ASN A 2 23.71 10.15 11.02
CA ASN A 2 24.12 11.25 10.15
C ASN A 2 22.94 12.13 9.71
N LYS A 3 22.61 13.16 10.52
CA LYS A 3 21.49 14.08 10.26
C LYS A 3 21.60 14.78 8.90
N ARG A 4 22.83 15.07 8.41
CA ARG A 4 23.04 15.74 7.09
C ARG A 4 22.56 14.87 5.94
N SER A 5 22.84 13.55 5.98
CA SER A 5 22.38 12.63 4.93
C SER A 5 20.86 12.48 4.93
N ILE A 6 20.22 12.48 6.10
CA ILE A 6 18.74 12.42 6.20
C ILE A 6 18.14 13.69 5.57
N ILE A 7 18.58 14.88 5.98
CA ILE A 7 18.05 16.14 5.44
C ILE A 7 18.27 16.23 3.90
N TYR A 8 19.39 15.73 3.41
CA TYR A 8 19.66 15.69 1.98
C TYR A 8 18.67 14.79 1.21
N ILE A 9 18.34 13.60 1.76
CA ILE A 9 17.33 12.70 1.18
C ILE A 9 15.95 13.36 1.20
N LEU A 10 15.55 13.93 2.34
CA LEU A 10 14.28 14.63 2.48
C LEU A 10 14.17 15.81 1.50
N GLY A 11 15.27 16.51 1.23
CA GLY A 11 15.30 17.55 0.20
C GLY A 11 14.93 17.03 -1.19
N TRP A 12 15.40 15.87 -1.57
CA TRP A 12 15.01 15.24 -2.82
C TRP A 12 13.56 14.76 -2.82
N VAL A 13 13.06 14.29 -1.68
CA VAL A 13 11.65 13.93 -1.52
C VAL A 13 10.75 15.13 -1.79
N PHE A 14 11.05 16.31 -1.23
CA PHE A 14 10.32 17.56 -1.50
C PHE A 14 10.35 17.97 -2.98
N ILE A 15 11.48 17.80 -3.67
CA ILE A 15 11.56 18.08 -5.11
C ILE A 15 10.65 17.13 -5.91
N VAL A 16 10.66 15.84 -5.59
CA VAL A 16 9.79 14.86 -6.25
C VAL A 16 8.32 15.21 -6.03
N GLU A 17 7.96 15.57 -4.81
CA GLU A 17 6.58 15.95 -4.48
C GLU A 17 6.15 17.23 -5.23
N ALA A 18 7.02 18.25 -5.31
CA ALA A 18 6.76 19.45 -6.08
C ALA A 18 6.50 19.16 -7.57
N VAL A 19 7.23 18.20 -8.15
CA VAL A 19 6.99 17.74 -9.52
C VAL A 19 5.69 16.93 -9.60
N ALA A 20 5.44 16.04 -8.64
CA ALA A 20 4.25 15.22 -8.58
C ALA A 20 2.95 16.05 -8.51
N MET A 21 2.96 17.14 -7.76
CA MET A 21 1.82 18.07 -7.65
C MET A 21 1.42 18.72 -8.98
N GLN A 22 2.32 18.76 -9.98
CA GLN A 22 1.99 19.33 -11.28
C GLN A 22 0.89 18.53 -12.00
N ILE A 23 0.65 17.27 -11.63
CA ILE A 23 -0.45 16.50 -12.21
C ILE A 23 -1.81 17.09 -11.80
N GLY A 24 -1.96 17.49 -10.53
CA GLY A 24 -3.14 18.20 -10.05
C GLY A 24 -3.29 19.58 -10.70
N THR A 25 -2.17 20.32 -10.82
CA THR A 25 -2.14 21.63 -11.51
C THR A 25 -2.62 21.50 -12.96
N ILE A 26 -2.06 20.55 -13.72
CA ILE A 26 -2.40 20.36 -15.14
C ILE A 26 -3.87 19.94 -15.28
N THR A 27 -4.33 19.03 -14.43
CA THR A 27 -5.74 18.59 -14.45
C THR A 27 -6.67 19.76 -14.15
N SER A 28 -6.44 20.53 -13.08
CA SER A 28 -7.27 21.69 -12.73
C SER A 28 -7.28 22.72 -13.85
N LEU A 29 -6.14 22.97 -14.54
CA LEU A 29 -6.08 23.89 -15.68
C LEU A 29 -6.90 23.39 -16.88
N ILE A 30 -6.87 22.07 -17.18
CA ILE A 30 -7.65 21.47 -18.27
C ILE A 30 -9.15 21.66 -18.01
N TYR A 31 -9.60 21.53 -16.77
CA TYR A 31 -11.01 21.67 -16.39
C TYR A 31 -11.41 23.10 -16.01
N GLY A 32 -10.47 24.07 -16.05
CA GLY A 32 -10.74 25.48 -15.73
C GLY A 32 -11.03 25.74 -14.25
N GLU A 33 -10.47 24.93 -13.36
CA GLU A 33 -10.68 25.00 -11.90
C GLU A 33 -9.70 25.98 -11.23
N LYS A 34 -10.15 26.66 -10.18
CA LYS A 34 -9.33 27.60 -9.40
C LYS A 34 -8.29 26.88 -8.53
N GLU A 35 -8.50 25.63 -8.24
CA GLU A 35 -7.70 24.77 -7.38
C GLU A 35 -6.28 24.57 -7.92
N ALA A 36 -6.05 24.81 -9.21
CA ALA A 36 -4.72 24.86 -9.83
C ALA A 36 -3.74 25.72 -9.04
N TRP A 37 -4.21 26.87 -8.50
CA TRP A 37 -3.37 27.79 -7.75
C TRP A 37 -2.81 27.19 -6.46
N TYR A 38 -3.60 26.40 -5.74
CA TYR A 38 -3.17 25.77 -4.49
C TYR A 38 -2.11 24.69 -4.73
N PHE A 39 -2.21 23.95 -5.83
CA PHE A 39 -1.16 23.00 -6.25
C PHE A 39 0.14 23.72 -6.62
N VAL A 40 0.06 24.82 -7.38
CA VAL A 40 1.24 25.63 -7.74
C VAL A 40 1.91 26.19 -6.49
N LEU A 41 1.14 26.82 -5.60
CA LEU A 41 1.66 27.41 -4.37
C LEU A 41 2.38 26.37 -3.51
N THR A 42 1.73 25.24 -3.24
CA THR A 42 2.30 24.17 -2.42
C THR A 42 3.52 23.54 -3.10
N GLY A 43 3.45 23.33 -4.42
CA GLY A 43 4.57 22.80 -5.20
C GLY A 43 5.80 23.74 -5.18
N VAL A 44 5.61 25.04 -5.31
CA VAL A 44 6.70 26.04 -5.22
C VAL A 44 7.31 26.04 -3.82
N VAL A 45 6.49 26.04 -2.76
CA VAL A 45 6.99 25.98 -1.37
C VAL A 45 7.80 24.71 -1.15
N SER A 46 7.28 23.55 -1.58
CA SER A 46 7.97 22.26 -1.50
C SER A 46 9.31 22.29 -2.26
N ALA A 47 9.33 22.85 -3.48
CA ALA A 47 10.56 22.98 -4.27
C ALA A 47 11.60 23.85 -3.58
N ILE A 48 11.21 24.99 -3.01
CA ILE A 48 12.11 25.88 -2.26
C ILE A 48 12.71 25.15 -1.06
N LEU A 49 11.88 24.49 -0.24
CA LEU A 49 12.35 23.70 0.92
C LEU A 49 13.30 22.59 0.48
N GLY A 50 13.00 21.90 -0.60
CA GLY A 50 13.84 20.86 -1.18
C GLY A 50 15.20 21.37 -1.62
N VAL A 51 15.25 22.47 -2.38
CA VAL A 51 16.49 23.09 -2.84
C VAL A 51 17.34 23.59 -1.67
N LEU A 52 16.74 24.22 -0.66
CA LEU A 52 17.43 24.67 0.54
C LEU A 52 18.04 23.48 1.31
N ALA A 53 17.28 22.40 1.52
CA ALA A 53 17.76 21.20 2.19
C ALA A 53 18.94 20.55 1.45
N ILE A 54 18.89 20.47 0.13
CA ILE A 54 19.95 19.91 -0.72
C ILE A 54 21.21 20.77 -0.70
N LYS A 55 21.08 22.11 -0.84
CA LYS A 55 22.23 23.02 -0.91
C LYS A 55 22.92 23.17 0.43
N VAL A 56 22.16 23.38 1.52
CA VAL A 56 22.70 23.68 2.86
C VAL A 56 23.33 22.46 3.53
N LYS A 57 22.84 21.25 3.24
CA LYS A 57 23.24 20.03 3.95
C LYS A 57 23.87 18.96 3.07
N LYS A 58 24.43 19.34 1.92
CA LYS A 58 25.14 18.38 1.04
C LYS A 58 26.21 17.60 1.82
N PRO A 59 26.09 16.29 1.98
CA PRO A 59 27.09 15.50 2.70
C PRO A 59 28.36 15.36 1.87
N LYS A 60 29.55 15.50 2.50
CA LYS A 60 30.83 15.25 1.85
C LYS A 60 30.97 13.76 1.45
N ASN A 61 30.57 12.85 2.35
CA ASN A 61 30.47 11.41 2.11
C ASN A 61 29.08 10.95 2.52
N MET A 62 28.38 10.25 1.62
CA MET A 62 27.04 9.75 1.88
C MET A 62 27.13 8.37 2.51
N VAL A 63 27.34 8.31 3.83
CA VAL A 63 27.34 7.05 4.57
C VAL A 63 25.97 6.88 5.23
N LEU A 64 25.18 5.92 4.76
CA LEU A 64 23.88 5.56 5.32
C LEU A 64 24.02 4.21 6.02
N TYR A 65 23.81 4.22 7.33
CA TYR A 65 23.60 3.00 8.11
C TYR A 65 22.13 2.65 8.16
N GLN A 66 21.80 1.40 8.49
CA GLN A 66 20.42 0.90 8.53
C GLN A 66 19.48 1.80 9.35
N LYS A 67 19.92 2.28 10.52
CA LYS A 67 19.15 3.23 11.37
C LYS A 67 18.78 4.52 10.62
N ALA A 68 19.74 5.08 9.87
CA ALA A 68 19.51 6.31 9.11
C ALA A 68 18.60 6.07 7.90
N GLY A 69 18.67 4.89 7.27
CA GLY A 69 17.76 4.47 6.22
C GLY A 69 16.32 4.42 6.71
N PHE A 70 16.05 3.69 7.79
CA PHE A 70 14.72 3.59 8.38
C PHE A 70 14.15 4.94 8.79
N ALA A 71 14.94 5.77 9.49
CA ALA A 71 14.50 7.11 9.88
C ALA A 71 14.22 8.01 8.67
N SER A 72 15.04 7.96 7.61
CA SER A 72 14.80 8.72 6.38
C SER A 72 13.50 8.29 5.70
N THR A 73 13.24 6.99 5.63
CA THR A 73 12.02 6.45 5.03
C THR A 73 10.79 6.92 5.80
N ALA A 74 10.74 6.70 7.11
CA ALA A 74 9.58 7.07 7.91
C ALA A 74 9.32 8.61 7.88
N LEU A 75 10.38 9.43 8.00
CA LEU A 75 10.24 10.88 7.89
C LEU A 75 9.80 11.32 6.48
N SER A 76 10.25 10.64 5.42
CA SER A 76 9.81 10.95 4.06
C SER A 76 8.31 10.76 3.90
N TRP A 77 7.75 9.66 4.40
CA TRP A 77 6.31 9.39 4.32
C TRP A 77 5.48 10.39 5.10
N ILE A 78 5.91 10.74 6.33
CA ILE A 78 5.23 11.76 7.15
C ILE A 78 5.28 13.13 6.45
N LEU A 79 6.44 13.54 5.91
CA LEU A 79 6.59 14.84 5.27
C LEU A 79 5.84 14.93 3.94
N LEU A 80 5.85 13.87 3.12
CA LEU A 80 5.03 13.80 1.91
C LEU A 80 3.55 13.96 2.23
N SER A 81 3.07 13.28 3.29
CA SER A 81 1.67 13.42 3.69
C SER A 81 1.35 14.82 4.21
N LEU A 82 2.27 15.47 4.95
CA LEU A 82 2.08 16.82 5.46
C LEU A 82 2.05 17.88 4.34
N VAL A 83 2.88 17.75 3.33
CA VAL A 83 2.89 18.69 2.20
C VAL A 83 1.77 18.33 1.23
N GLY A 84 1.55 17.05 0.96
CA GLY A 84 0.51 16.56 0.05
C GLY A 84 -0.92 16.88 0.49
N CYS A 85 -1.17 17.14 1.79
CA CYS A 85 -2.48 17.53 2.28
C CYS A 85 -2.78 19.03 2.10
N MET A 86 -1.77 19.85 1.85
CA MET A 86 -1.93 21.30 1.75
C MET A 86 -2.92 21.76 0.66
N PRO A 87 -2.92 21.19 -0.57
CA PRO A 87 -3.91 21.56 -1.57
C PRO A 87 -5.35 21.34 -1.08
N PHE A 88 -5.66 20.22 -0.44
CA PHE A 88 -6.98 19.91 0.10
C PHE A 88 -7.42 20.90 1.19
N TRP A 89 -6.50 21.20 2.11
CA TRP A 89 -6.79 22.08 3.25
C TRP A 89 -6.88 23.56 2.84
N LEU A 90 -5.93 24.04 2.02
CA LEU A 90 -5.87 25.44 1.60
C LEU A 90 -7.01 25.81 0.65
N SER A 91 -7.49 24.89 -0.19
CA SER A 91 -8.65 25.10 -1.05
C SER A 91 -9.96 25.20 -0.25
N GLY A 92 -9.99 24.62 0.95
CA GLY A 92 -11.20 24.49 1.75
C GLY A 92 -12.10 23.33 1.35
N GLU A 93 -11.72 22.50 0.35
CA GLU A 93 -12.49 21.32 -0.03
C GLU A 93 -12.51 20.26 1.09
N ILE A 94 -11.42 20.20 1.88
CA ILE A 94 -11.37 19.47 3.16
C ILE A 94 -11.02 20.48 4.26
N PRO A 95 -12.01 21.08 4.95
CA PRO A 95 -11.75 22.20 5.86
C PRO A 95 -10.92 21.85 7.09
N SER A 96 -11.05 20.60 7.58
CA SER A 96 -10.27 20.13 8.73
C SER A 96 -8.88 19.70 8.30
N PHE A 97 -7.82 20.27 8.92
CA PHE A 97 -6.44 19.86 8.65
C PHE A 97 -6.19 18.39 8.95
N ILE A 98 -6.77 17.86 10.04
CA ILE A 98 -6.62 16.44 10.41
C ILE A 98 -7.27 15.55 9.38
N ASP A 99 -8.42 15.92 8.85
CA ASP A 99 -9.12 15.16 7.82
C ASP A 99 -8.37 15.23 6.48
N ALA A 100 -7.86 16.39 6.08
CA ALA A 100 -7.00 16.52 4.90
C ALA A 100 -5.70 15.69 5.03
N PHE A 101 -5.11 15.68 6.22
CA PHE A 101 -3.92 14.88 6.51
C PHE A 101 -4.24 13.38 6.50
N TYR A 102 -5.37 12.97 7.10
CA TYR A 102 -5.87 11.59 7.05
C TYR A 102 -6.05 11.09 5.60
N GLU A 103 -6.79 11.87 4.78
CA GLU A 103 -7.07 11.54 3.39
C GLU A 103 -5.78 11.39 2.58
N THR A 104 -4.80 12.27 2.83
CA THR A 104 -3.50 12.22 2.15
C THR A 104 -2.64 11.05 2.63
N VAL A 105 -2.63 10.75 3.94
CA VAL A 105 -1.93 9.57 4.46
C VAL A 105 -2.56 8.32 3.87
N SER A 106 -3.89 8.23 3.84
CA SER A 106 -4.60 7.13 3.19
C SER A 106 -4.23 7.01 1.70
N GLY A 107 -4.13 8.15 1.02
CA GLY A 107 -3.67 8.21 -0.38
C GLY A 107 -2.27 7.65 -0.56
N ILE A 108 -1.28 8.23 0.11
CA ILE A 108 0.13 7.86 -0.10
C ILE A 108 0.47 6.46 0.44
N THR A 109 -0.17 6.02 1.55
CA THR A 109 0.01 4.65 2.08
C THR A 109 -0.79 3.61 1.32
N THR A 110 -1.51 4.03 0.29
CA THR A 110 -2.36 3.17 -0.55
C THR A 110 -3.40 2.38 0.25
N THR A 111 -3.97 3.02 1.26
CA THR A 111 -4.97 2.41 2.13
C THR A 111 -6.37 2.51 1.52
N GLY A 112 -6.76 3.67 1.00
CA GLY A 112 -8.09 3.87 0.41
C GLY A 112 -9.21 4.13 1.41
N ALA A 113 -8.91 4.28 2.68
CA ALA A 113 -9.86 4.74 3.70
C ALA A 113 -10.14 6.24 3.50
N THR A 114 -11.40 6.64 3.38
CA THR A 114 -11.78 8.05 3.15
C THR A 114 -12.60 8.62 4.29
N ILE A 115 -12.39 9.92 4.55
CA ILE A 115 -13.21 10.71 5.48
C ILE A 115 -14.29 11.52 4.73
N LEU A 116 -14.35 11.42 3.41
CA LEU A 116 -15.28 12.18 2.59
C LEU A 116 -16.66 11.53 2.59
N ASN A 117 -17.69 12.32 2.87
CA ASN A 117 -19.08 11.91 2.72
C ASN A 117 -19.52 11.97 1.26
N ASP A 118 -18.97 12.91 0.50
CA ASP A 118 -19.23 13.09 -0.92
C ASP A 118 -17.92 13.31 -1.68
N VAL A 119 -17.47 12.28 -2.36
CA VAL A 119 -16.24 12.29 -3.16
C VAL A 119 -16.44 13.11 -4.44
N GLU A 120 -17.66 13.11 -4.99
CA GLU A 120 -17.99 13.78 -6.26
C GLU A 120 -18.05 15.31 -6.12
N ALA A 121 -18.13 15.81 -4.89
CA ALA A 121 -18.04 17.25 -4.59
C ALA A 121 -16.63 17.83 -4.79
N LEU A 122 -15.58 16.97 -4.80
CA LEU A 122 -14.21 17.42 -5.04
C LEU A 122 -13.98 17.86 -6.49
N SER A 123 -13.12 18.85 -6.68
CA SER A 123 -12.63 19.26 -8.00
C SER A 123 -11.88 18.11 -8.71
N LYS A 124 -11.86 18.14 -10.03
CA LYS A 124 -11.17 17.11 -10.84
C LYS A 124 -9.68 17.05 -10.56
N GLY A 125 -9.05 18.20 -10.28
CA GLY A 125 -7.65 18.27 -9.86
C GLY A 125 -7.40 17.54 -8.54
N MET A 126 -8.30 17.70 -7.55
CA MET A 126 -8.18 17.01 -6.25
C MET A 126 -8.45 15.50 -6.37
N LEU A 127 -9.44 15.09 -7.19
CA LEU A 127 -9.69 13.67 -7.50
C LEU A 127 -8.47 13.02 -8.16
N MET A 128 -7.86 13.70 -9.14
CA MET A 128 -6.63 13.24 -9.78
C MET A 128 -5.48 13.11 -8.78
N TRP A 129 -5.34 14.09 -7.88
CA TRP A 129 -4.28 14.07 -6.86
C TRP A 129 -4.45 12.88 -5.90
N ARG A 130 -5.69 12.58 -5.44
CA ARG A 130 -6.00 11.40 -4.61
C ARG A 130 -5.55 10.12 -5.28
N SER A 131 -5.94 9.90 -6.52
CA SER A 131 -5.59 8.69 -7.29
C SER A 131 -4.10 8.62 -7.58
N PHE A 132 -3.45 9.75 -7.86
CA PHE A 132 -2.02 9.82 -8.10
C PHE A 132 -1.18 9.56 -6.85
N LEU A 133 -1.66 9.96 -5.67
CA LEU A 133 -1.03 9.58 -4.40
C LEU A 133 -0.94 8.06 -4.25
N HIS A 134 -1.98 7.31 -4.63
CA HIS A 134 -1.91 5.85 -4.65
C HIS A 134 -0.85 5.33 -5.62
N TRP A 135 -0.81 5.88 -6.83
CA TRP A 135 0.20 5.48 -7.81
C TRP A 135 1.62 5.76 -7.34
N LEU A 136 1.85 6.93 -6.74
CA LEU A 136 3.15 7.30 -6.19
C LEU A 136 3.55 6.43 -4.98
N GLY A 137 2.59 6.15 -4.09
CA GLY A 137 2.78 5.33 -2.90
C GLY A 137 2.96 3.85 -3.19
N GLY A 138 2.33 3.32 -4.25
CA GLY A 138 2.31 1.88 -4.56
C GLY A 138 3.70 1.25 -4.68
N MET A 139 4.59 1.87 -5.43
CA MET A 139 5.98 1.37 -5.57
C MET A 139 6.97 1.97 -4.57
N GLY A 140 6.51 2.91 -3.74
CA GLY A 140 7.33 3.57 -2.73
C GLY A 140 8.21 4.69 -3.28
N VAL A 141 8.23 5.79 -2.54
CA VAL A 141 8.88 7.04 -2.96
C VAL A 141 10.40 6.92 -2.99
N ILE A 142 11.00 6.18 -2.05
CA ILE A 142 12.45 6.03 -2.00
C ILE A 142 12.96 5.08 -3.08
N VAL A 143 12.20 4.06 -3.45
CA VAL A 143 12.52 3.20 -4.60
C VAL A 143 12.51 4.04 -5.88
N PHE A 144 11.55 4.97 -6.02
CA PHE A 144 11.51 5.96 -7.10
C PHE A 144 12.77 6.84 -7.13
N LEU A 145 13.16 7.39 -5.97
CA LEU A 145 14.39 8.18 -5.84
C LEU A 145 15.64 7.39 -6.21
N LEU A 146 15.72 6.10 -5.83
CA LEU A 146 16.84 5.22 -6.18
C LEU A 146 16.91 4.94 -7.69
N ALA A 147 15.77 4.87 -8.37
CA ALA A 147 15.74 4.69 -9.82
C ALA A 147 16.27 5.92 -10.57
N ILE A 148 15.92 7.13 -10.12
CA ILE A 148 16.20 8.40 -10.82
C ILE A 148 17.54 9.01 -10.43
N ILE A 149 17.92 9.01 -9.14
CA ILE A 149 19.09 9.76 -8.68
C ILE A 149 20.35 8.89 -8.67
N PRO A 150 21.31 9.10 -9.62
CA PRO A 150 22.51 8.26 -9.74
C PRO A 150 23.41 8.26 -8.50
N LYS A 151 23.43 9.37 -7.75
CA LYS A 151 24.28 9.53 -6.54
C LYS A 151 23.76 8.81 -5.31
N LEU A 152 22.50 8.36 -5.32
CA LEU A 152 21.94 7.50 -4.27
C LEU A 152 22.24 6.01 -4.50
N GLY A 153 22.82 5.64 -5.65
CA GLY A 153 23.25 4.27 -5.96
C GLY A 153 24.55 3.88 -5.27
N GLY A 154 24.65 2.67 -4.75
CA GLY A 154 25.82 2.11 -4.07
C GLY A 154 25.38 1.08 -3.01
N GLN A 155 26.33 0.50 -2.26
CA GLN A 155 25.99 -0.45 -1.18
C GLN A 155 24.99 0.13 -0.15
N GLN A 156 24.96 1.45 -0.01
CA GLN A 156 24.12 2.17 0.94
C GLN A 156 22.65 2.23 0.51
N SER A 157 22.36 2.15 -0.78
CA SER A 157 20.99 2.08 -1.32
C SER A 157 20.24 0.82 -0.91
N ILE A 158 20.97 -0.24 -0.53
CA ILE A 158 20.39 -1.49 -0.01
C ILE A 158 19.60 -1.23 1.28
N PHE A 159 20.10 -0.36 2.16
CA PHE A 159 19.40 -0.05 3.41
C PHE A 159 18.12 0.74 3.20
N LEU A 160 18.10 1.67 2.23
CA LEU A 160 16.91 2.42 1.87
C LEU A 160 15.85 1.51 1.24
N MET A 161 16.26 0.67 0.30
CA MET A 161 15.32 -0.26 -0.34
C MET A 161 14.77 -1.30 0.63
N LYS A 162 15.60 -1.81 1.56
CA LYS A 162 15.11 -2.72 2.62
C LYS A 162 14.14 -2.05 3.58
N ALA A 163 14.24 -0.72 3.75
CA ALA A 163 13.35 0.05 4.61
C ALA A 163 11.97 0.30 4.01
N GLU A 164 11.85 0.24 2.69
CA GLU A 164 10.61 0.55 1.97
C GLU A 164 10.02 -0.67 1.23
N SER A 165 10.82 -1.69 0.94
CA SER A 165 10.33 -2.90 0.26
C SER A 165 9.70 -3.87 1.26
N PRO A 166 8.36 -4.01 1.24
CA PRO A 166 7.67 -4.83 2.22
C PRO A 166 7.92 -6.32 2.04
N GLY A 167 8.23 -7.01 3.13
CA GLY A 167 8.34 -8.46 3.22
C GLY A 167 9.76 -9.00 3.41
N PRO A 168 9.89 -10.29 3.74
CA PRO A 168 11.17 -10.94 3.92
C PRO A 168 11.91 -11.07 2.58
N ILE A 169 13.08 -10.45 2.47
CA ILE A 169 13.92 -10.55 1.27
C ILE A 169 14.64 -11.89 1.28
N ILE A 170 14.16 -12.83 0.49
CA ILE A 170 14.75 -14.16 0.31
C ILE A 170 15.47 -14.18 -1.04
N GLY A 171 16.76 -13.85 -1.07
CA GLY A 171 17.55 -13.91 -2.30
C GLY A 171 18.89 -13.18 -2.24
N LYS A 172 19.72 -13.37 -3.27
CA LYS A 172 21.00 -12.67 -3.40
C LYS A 172 20.77 -11.19 -3.72
N ALA A 173 21.48 -10.31 -3.02
CA ALA A 173 21.53 -8.89 -3.35
C ALA A 173 21.93 -8.69 -4.82
N VAL A 174 21.13 -7.93 -5.56
CA VAL A 174 21.42 -7.61 -6.96
C VAL A 174 22.60 -6.64 -7.00
N PRO A 175 23.63 -6.87 -7.84
CA PRO A 175 24.86 -6.09 -7.83
C PRO A 175 24.67 -4.60 -8.14
N ARG A 176 23.53 -4.21 -8.74
CA ARG A 176 23.20 -2.83 -9.11
C ARG A 176 21.75 -2.51 -8.73
N MET A 177 21.53 -2.09 -7.48
CA MET A 177 20.21 -1.78 -6.94
C MET A 177 19.41 -0.78 -7.78
N ARG A 178 20.08 0.20 -8.41
CA ARG A 178 19.45 1.16 -9.31
C ARG A 178 18.78 0.46 -10.50
N ASN A 179 19.49 -0.44 -11.17
CA ASN A 179 18.93 -1.15 -12.32
C ASN A 179 17.72 -1.99 -11.92
N TYR A 180 17.79 -2.59 -10.73
CA TYR A 180 16.66 -3.35 -10.17
C TYR A 180 15.44 -2.44 -9.94
N ALA A 181 15.62 -1.30 -9.27
CA ALA A 181 14.56 -0.32 -9.06
C ALA A 181 13.99 0.20 -10.39
N THR A 182 14.83 0.54 -11.37
CA THR A 182 14.39 0.98 -12.70
C THR A 182 13.56 -0.08 -13.43
N MET A 183 13.95 -1.37 -13.32
CA MET A 183 13.20 -2.48 -13.92
C MET A 183 11.82 -2.65 -13.24
N LEU A 184 11.77 -2.56 -11.90
CA LEU A 184 10.50 -2.64 -11.16
C LEU A 184 9.55 -1.51 -11.58
N TYR A 185 10.04 -0.26 -11.66
CA TYR A 185 9.25 0.86 -12.15
C TYR A 185 8.82 0.70 -13.61
N GLY A 186 9.68 0.14 -14.45
CA GLY A 186 9.34 -0.18 -15.84
C GLY A 186 8.15 -1.14 -15.92
N ILE A 187 8.14 -2.21 -15.13
CA ILE A 187 7.02 -3.16 -15.04
C ILE A 187 5.76 -2.46 -14.53
N TYR A 188 5.89 -1.69 -13.47
CA TYR A 188 4.78 -0.96 -12.86
C TYR A 188 4.09 -0.01 -13.85
N ILE A 189 4.86 0.83 -14.54
CA ILE A 189 4.36 1.75 -15.56
C ILE A 189 3.73 0.99 -16.73
N THR A 190 4.34 -0.11 -17.18
CA THR A 190 3.82 -0.90 -18.29
C THR A 190 2.47 -1.53 -17.94
N LEU A 191 2.33 -2.11 -16.76
CA LEU A 191 1.05 -2.67 -16.30
C LEU A 191 -0.01 -1.59 -16.13
N THR A 192 0.34 -0.42 -15.56
CA THR A 192 -0.58 0.72 -15.43
C THR A 192 -1.07 1.20 -16.81
N ALA A 193 -0.15 1.34 -17.76
CA ALA A 193 -0.51 1.77 -19.12
C ALA A 193 -1.38 0.73 -19.85
N LEU A 194 -1.12 -0.56 -19.65
CA LEU A 194 -1.93 -1.62 -20.23
C LEU A 194 -3.35 -1.61 -19.65
N GLU A 195 -3.49 -1.47 -18.33
CA GLU A 195 -4.79 -1.33 -17.68
C GLU A 195 -5.55 -0.11 -18.22
N PHE A 196 -4.90 1.06 -18.26
CA PHE A 196 -5.46 2.29 -18.79
C PHE A 196 -6.04 2.09 -20.22
N ILE A 197 -5.27 1.47 -21.12
CA ILE A 197 -5.70 1.20 -22.49
C ILE A 197 -6.92 0.25 -22.50
N LEU A 198 -6.90 -0.81 -21.69
CA LEU A 198 -8.02 -1.75 -21.62
C LEU A 198 -9.30 -1.11 -21.07
N LEU A 199 -9.17 -0.21 -20.09
CA LEU A 199 -10.31 0.54 -19.55
C LEU A 199 -10.91 1.51 -20.58
N LEU A 200 -10.08 2.15 -21.42
CA LEU A 200 -10.58 2.95 -22.55
C LEU A 200 -11.36 2.08 -23.57
N PHE A 201 -10.89 0.87 -23.88
CA PHE A 201 -11.65 -0.07 -24.71
C PHE A 201 -12.96 -0.51 -24.05
N GLY A 202 -13.04 -0.47 -22.72
CA GLY A 202 -14.25 -0.71 -21.94
C GLY A 202 -15.26 0.44 -21.97
N GLY A 203 -14.94 1.56 -22.64
CA GLY A 203 -15.83 2.71 -22.79
C GLY A 203 -15.68 3.79 -21.72
N LEU A 204 -14.70 3.68 -20.80
CA LEU A 204 -14.42 4.74 -19.84
C LEU A 204 -13.81 5.96 -20.56
N ASN A 205 -14.13 7.16 -20.07
CA ASN A 205 -13.44 8.35 -20.53
C ASN A 205 -12.00 8.40 -20.00
N VAL A 206 -11.17 9.27 -20.57
CA VAL A 206 -9.74 9.38 -20.20
C VAL A 206 -9.54 9.67 -18.72
N PHE A 207 -10.36 10.54 -18.13
CA PHE A 207 -10.25 10.91 -16.71
C PHE A 207 -10.60 9.72 -15.80
N GLU A 208 -11.68 9.00 -16.09
CA GLU A 208 -12.06 7.79 -15.36
C GLU A 208 -10.99 6.71 -15.46
N ALA A 209 -10.53 6.43 -16.67
CA ALA A 209 -9.56 5.38 -16.96
C ALA A 209 -8.22 5.63 -16.24
N ILE A 210 -7.71 6.88 -16.26
CA ILE A 210 -6.42 7.20 -15.63
C ILE A 210 -6.51 7.15 -14.09
N ASN A 211 -7.59 7.70 -13.51
CA ASN A 211 -7.79 7.66 -12.05
C ASN A 211 -7.95 6.22 -11.55
N THR A 212 -8.77 5.41 -12.24
CA THR A 212 -8.96 4.00 -11.88
C THR A 212 -7.65 3.22 -12.00
N SER A 213 -6.89 3.40 -13.11
CA SER A 213 -5.60 2.72 -13.29
C SER A 213 -4.58 3.12 -12.23
N PHE A 214 -4.54 4.37 -11.81
CA PHE A 214 -3.64 4.82 -10.74
C PHE A 214 -4.00 4.18 -9.40
N SER A 215 -5.29 4.16 -9.07
CA SER A 215 -5.77 3.56 -7.83
C SER A 215 -5.60 2.04 -7.80
N THR A 216 -5.84 1.35 -8.92
CA THR A 216 -5.61 -0.09 -9.05
C THR A 216 -4.12 -0.42 -8.96
N ALA A 217 -3.27 0.29 -9.72
CA ALA A 217 -1.83 0.06 -9.75
C ALA A 217 -1.19 0.25 -8.37
N GLY A 218 -1.59 1.30 -7.66
CA GLY A 218 -1.17 1.54 -6.28
C GLY A 218 -1.75 0.53 -5.29
N THR A 219 -2.77 -0.24 -5.68
CA THR A 219 -3.58 -1.09 -4.79
C THR A 219 -4.19 -0.27 -3.64
N GLY A 220 -4.78 0.89 -3.97
CA GLY A 220 -5.24 1.83 -2.96
C GLY A 220 -6.77 2.01 -2.89
N GLY A 221 -7.51 1.85 -4.00
CA GLY A 221 -8.97 1.77 -4.00
C GLY A 221 -9.74 3.09 -3.91
N PHE A 222 -9.09 4.26 -3.99
CA PHE A 222 -9.84 5.50 -4.11
C PHE A 222 -10.61 5.53 -5.44
N GLY A 223 -11.92 5.69 -5.34
CA GLY A 223 -12.81 5.97 -6.46
C GLY A 223 -12.97 7.47 -6.69
N ILE A 224 -13.48 7.81 -7.89
CA ILE A 224 -13.92 9.17 -8.26
C ILE A 224 -15.43 9.35 -8.13
N TYR A 225 -16.13 8.28 -7.78
CA TYR A 225 -17.57 8.21 -7.54
C TYR A 225 -17.88 7.75 -6.13
N ASN A 226 -18.99 8.20 -5.57
CA ASN A 226 -19.46 7.80 -4.25
C ASN A 226 -19.78 6.29 -4.19
N SER A 227 -20.28 5.72 -5.28
CA SER A 227 -20.51 4.29 -5.42
C SER A 227 -19.25 3.48 -5.73
N ASN A 228 -18.07 4.10 -5.76
CA ASN A 228 -16.77 3.48 -6.05
C ASN A 228 -16.79 2.74 -7.41
N ALA A 229 -16.29 1.49 -7.49
CA ALA A 229 -16.26 0.71 -8.73
C ALA A 229 -17.65 0.26 -9.20
N ALA A 230 -18.68 0.31 -8.34
CA ALA A 230 -20.06 0.05 -8.71
C ALA A 230 -20.63 1.07 -9.72
N ALA A 231 -20.03 2.27 -9.83
CA ALA A 231 -20.39 3.24 -10.87
C ALA A 231 -20.15 2.71 -12.29
N PHE A 232 -19.24 1.74 -12.45
CA PHE A 232 -18.95 1.12 -13.74
C PHE A 232 -19.86 -0.09 -13.94
N GLU A 233 -20.96 0.05 -14.67
CA GLU A 233 -21.95 -1.01 -14.89
C GLU A 233 -21.41 -2.16 -15.79
N SER A 234 -20.32 -1.93 -16.53
CA SER A 234 -19.75 -2.89 -17.47
C SER A 234 -19.01 -4.02 -16.75
N TYR A 235 -19.47 -5.26 -16.91
CA TYR A 235 -18.76 -6.47 -16.45
C TYR A 235 -17.34 -6.57 -17.00
N TYR A 236 -17.11 -6.07 -18.23
CA TYR A 236 -15.77 -6.04 -18.82
C TYR A 236 -14.85 -5.15 -18.00
N VAL A 237 -15.26 -3.91 -17.70
CA VAL A 237 -14.49 -2.94 -16.91
C VAL A 237 -14.20 -3.51 -15.54
N GLN A 238 -15.21 -4.01 -14.84
CA GLN A 238 -15.06 -4.62 -13.51
C GLN A 238 -14.10 -5.81 -13.55
N THR A 239 -14.15 -6.66 -14.57
CA THR A 239 -13.24 -7.80 -14.72
C THR A 239 -11.80 -7.34 -14.99
N VAL A 240 -11.59 -6.32 -15.83
CA VAL A 240 -10.26 -5.73 -16.05
C VAL A 240 -9.68 -5.23 -14.74
N ILE A 241 -10.43 -4.44 -13.97
CA ILE A 241 -10.01 -3.95 -12.66
C ILE A 241 -9.64 -5.13 -11.74
N ALA A 242 -10.50 -6.16 -11.63
CA ALA A 242 -10.27 -7.32 -10.78
C ALA A 242 -8.99 -8.09 -11.14
N VAL A 243 -8.74 -8.29 -12.42
CA VAL A 243 -7.54 -8.97 -12.91
C VAL A 243 -6.28 -8.14 -12.62
N PHE A 244 -6.33 -6.82 -12.84
CA PHE A 244 -5.18 -5.96 -12.57
C PHE A 244 -4.90 -5.79 -11.08
N MET A 245 -5.93 -5.75 -10.21
CA MET A 245 -5.74 -5.84 -8.76
C MET A 245 -4.92 -7.09 -8.38
N LEU A 246 -5.25 -8.26 -8.95
CA LEU A 246 -4.47 -9.47 -8.71
C LEU A 246 -3.05 -9.37 -9.26
N LEU A 247 -2.87 -8.83 -10.48
CA LEU A 247 -1.54 -8.68 -11.09
C LEU A 247 -0.63 -7.77 -10.27
N PHE A 248 -1.13 -6.65 -9.76
CA PHE A 248 -0.36 -5.77 -8.88
C PHE A 248 -0.11 -6.37 -7.49
N GLY A 249 -0.95 -7.31 -7.04
CA GLY A 249 -0.77 -8.08 -5.81
C GLY A 249 0.29 -9.20 -5.89
N ILE A 250 0.76 -9.57 -7.09
CA ILE A 250 1.81 -10.58 -7.29
C ILE A 250 3.20 -9.99 -7.01
N ASN A 251 4.11 -10.81 -6.48
CA ASN A 251 5.51 -10.44 -6.30
C ASN A 251 6.17 -10.03 -7.62
N PHE A 252 6.66 -8.80 -7.70
CA PHE A 252 7.26 -8.24 -8.92
C PHE A 252 8.51 -9.00 -9.41
N SER A 253 9.15 -9.79 -8.53
CA SER A 253 10.25 -10.68 -8.91
C SER A 253 9.82 -11.77 -9.91
N VAL A 254 8.54 -12.16 -9.90
CA VAL A 254 7.97 -13.10 -10.88
C VAL A 254 8.04 -12.48 -12.28
N TYR A 255 7.61 -11.23 -12.44
CA TYR A 255 7.67 -10.51 -13.72
C TYR A 255 9.11 -10.30 -14.21
N LEU A 256 10.05 -10.01 -13.31
CA LEU A 256 11.47 -9.93 -13.68
C LEU A 256 11.99 -11.25 -14.23
N CYS A 257 11.59 -12.38 -13.65
CA CYS A 257 11.94 -13.69 -14.18
C CYS A 257 11.30 -13.98 -15.55
N LEU A 258 10.05 -13.54 -15.77
CA LEU A 258 9.37 -13.66 -17.05
C LEU A 258 10.07 -12.84 -18.14
N ILE A 259 10.40 -11.57 -17.87
CA ILE A 259 11.12 -10.68 -18.79
C ILE A 259 12.52 -11.24 -19.10
N ALA A 260 13.20 -11.80 -18.09
CA ALA A 260 14.50 -12.46 -18.27
C ALA A 260 14.41 -13.83 -18.97
N ARG A 261 13.22 -14.23 -19.47
CA ARG A 261 12.93 -15.53 -20.11
C ARG A 261 13.25 -16.75 -19.23
N LYS A 262 13.24 -16.59 -17.89
CA LYS A 262 13.49 -17.66 -16.92
C LYS A 262 12.17 -18.28 -16.44
N PHE A 263 11.32 -18.75 -17.37
CA PHE A 263 9.98 -19.26 -17.10
C PHE A 263 9.96 -20.36 -16.02
N LYS A 264 10.89 -21.33 -16.10
CA LYS A 264 11.00 -22.40 -15.09
C LYS A 264 11.29 -21.88 -13.68
N GLN A 265 11.95 -20.71 -13.57
CA GLN A 265 12.25 -20.10 -12.29
C GLN A 265 11.05 -19.30 -11.74
N SER A 266 10.28 -18.62 -12.62
CA SER A 266 9.05 -17.92 -12.21
C SER A 266 8.00 -18.90 -11.67
N LEU A 267 7.88 -20.10 -12.25
CA LEU A 267 6.95 -21.13 -11.78
C LEU A 267 7.37 -21.81 -10.46
N LYS A 268 8.60 -21.60 -9.99
CA LYS A 268 9.08 -22.14 -8.71
C LYS A 268 8.80 -21.26 -7.51
N PHE A 269 8.22 -20.07 -7.70
CA PHE A 269 7.80 -19.22 -6.58
C PHE A 269 6.61 -19.86 -5.86
N GLU A 270 6.84 -20.39 -4.65
CA GLU A 270 5.79 -20.99 -3.82
C GLU A 270 4.70 -19.98 -3.46
N GLU A 271 5.10 -18.72 -3.20
CA GLU A 271 4.20 -17.62 -2.85
C GLU A 271 3.16 -17.38 -3.95
N LEU A 272 3.54 -17.44 -5.24
CA LEU A 272 2.63 -17.23 -6.37
C LEU A 272 1.49 -18.27 -6.37
N TRP A 273 1.83 -19.53 -6.20
CA TRP A 273 0.83 -20.61 -6.24
C TRP A 273 -0.09 -20.59 -5.03
N ILE A 274 0.43 -20.26 -3.85
CA ILE A 274 -0.37 -20.11 -2.64
C ILE A 274 -1.30 -18.90 -2.77
N TYR A 275 -0.81 -17.76 -3.30
CA TYR A 275 -1.63 -16.59 -3.59
C TYR A 275 -2.81 -16.94 -4.51
N LEU A 276 -2.54 -17.54 -5.67
CA LEU A 276 -3.58 -17.95 -6.62
C LEU A 276 -4.52 -19.01 -6.03
N GLY A 277 -3.99 -19.93 -5.22
CA GLY A 277 -4.80 -20.92 -4.51
C GLY A 277 -5.76 -20.29 -3.51
N ILE A 278 -5.31 -19.31 -2.72
CA ILE A 278 -6.16 -18.57 -1.79
C ILE A 278 -7.27 -17.82 -2.57
N VAL A 279 -6.92 -17.15 -3.67
CA VAL A 279 -7.90 -16.47 -4.53
C VAL A 279 -8.96 -17.45 -5.02
N ALA A 280 -8.56 -18.58 -5.59
CA ALA A 280 -9.48 -19.55 -6.15
C ALA A 280 -10.41 -20.16 -5.08
N VAL A 281 -9.84 -20.57 -3.93
CA VAL A 281 -10.61 -21.19 -2.83
C VAL A 281 -11.57 -20.18 -2.21
N SER A 282 -11.12 -18.96 -1.91
CA SER A 282 -11.97 -17.91 -1.32
C SER A 282 -13.08 -17.49 -2.25
N THR A 283 -12.79 -17.33 -3.56
CA THR A 283 -13.81 -17.05 -4.57
C THR A 283 -14.87 -18.15 -4.62
N ALA A 284 -14.47 -19.42 -4.62
CA ALA A 284 -15.40 -20.53 -4.63
C ALA A 284 -16.29 -20.60 -3.38
N ILE A 285 -15.69 -20.37 -2.18
CA ILE A 285 -16.44 -20.37 -0.91
C ILE A 285 -17.48 -19.26 -0.90
N ILE A 286 -17.07 -18.01 -1.26
CA ILE A 286 -17.97 -16.86 -1.25
C ILE A 286 -19.04 -17.04 -2.33
N ALA A 287 -18.68 -17.41 -3.56
CA ALA A 287 -19.64 -17.61 -4.66
C ALA A 287 -20.72 -18.64 -4.30
N PHE A 288 -20.32 -19.75 -3.70
CA PHE A 288 -21.28 -20.74 -3.24
C PHE A 288 -22.19 -20.19 -2.13
N ASN A 289 -21.63 -19.44 -1.18
CA ASN A 289 -22.38 -18.92 -0.04
C ASN A 289 -23.37 -17.81 -0.43
N ILE A 290 -23.04 -16.94 -1.43
CA ILE A 290 -23.93 -15.87 -1.89
C ILE A 290 -24.82 -16.28 -3.06
N SER A 291 -24.73 -17.53 -3.55
CA SER A 291 -25.60 -18.07 -4.63
C SER A 291 -27.09 -18.09 -4.25
N SER A 292 -27.41 -17.99 -2.96
CA SER A 292 -28.77 -17.80 -2.45
C SER A 292 -29.32 -16.40 -2.67
N ILE A 293 -28.45 -15.40 -2.88
CA ILE A 293 -28.79 -13.98 -3.03
C ILE A 293 -28.69 -13.54 -4.50
N TYR A 294 -27.70 -14.06 -5.21
CA TYR A 294 -27.36 -13.66 -6.58
C TYR A 294 -27.49 -14.86 -7.53
N LYS A 295 -27.71 -14.55 -8.84
CA LYS A 295 -27.61 -15.58 -9.89
C LYS A 295 -26.18 -16.15 -9.93
N PRO A 296 -25.99 -17.40 -10.39
CA PRO A 296 -24.66 -18.06 -10.32
C PRO A 296 -23.52 -17.27 -10.98
N TYR A 297 -23.78 -16.62 -12.13
CA TYR A 297 -22.79 -15.78 -12.81
C TYR A 297 -22.43 -14.53 -11.97
N ASP A 298 -23.44 -13.83 -11.48
CA ASP A 298 -23.27 -12.64 -10.67
C ASP A 298 -22.59 -12.97 -9.32
N ALA A 299 -22.97 -14.09 -8.70
CA ALA A 299 -22.33 -14.58 -7.49
C ALA A 299 -20.84 -14.84 -7.70
N PHE A 300 -20.46 -15.50 -8.79
CA PHE A 300 -19.07 -15.71 -9.14
C PHE A 300 -18.34 -14.41 -9.41
N HIS A 301 -18.91 -13.51 -10.22
CA HIS A 301 -18.30 -12.22 -10.58
C HIS A 301 -18.08 -11.34 -9.36
N GLN A 302 -19.11 -11.18 -8.51
CA GLN A 302 -19.02 -10.42 -7.26
C GLN A 302 -17.94 -11.01 -6.34
N SER A 303 -17.94 -12.33 -6.15
CA SER A 303 -16.95 -13.01 -5.31
C SER A 303 -15.53 -12.82 -5.82
N PHE A 304 -15.31 -13.00 -7.12
CA PHE A 304 -14.00 -12.83 -7.75
C PHE A 304 -13.49 -11.41 -7.60
N PHE A 305 -14.35 -10.41 -7.82
CA PHE A 305 -14.00 -9.00 -7.68
C PHE A 305 -13.60 -8.68 -6.23
N TYR A 306 -14.44 -9.08 -5.26
CA TYR A 306 -14.15 -8.78 -3.84
C TYR A 306 -12.94 -9.52 -3.31
N VAL A 307 -12.76 -10.79 -3.66
CA VAL A 307 -11.54 -11.53 -3.29
C VAL A 307 -10.31 -10.87 -3.89
N SER A 308 -10.36 -10.45 -5.16
CA SER A 308 -9.26 -9.73 -5.81
C SER A 308 -8.96 -8.41 -5.12
N SER A 309 -10.00 -7.66 -4.78
CA SER A 309 -9.91 -6.37 -4.12
C SER A 309 -9.28 -6.47 -2.72
N ILE A 310 -9.75 -7.40 -1.90
CA ILE A 310 -9.31 -7.50 -0.50
C ILE A 310 -7.94 -8.16 -0.37
N ILE A 311 -7.66 -9.25 -1.11
CA ILE A 311 -6.35 -9.91 -1.00
C ILE A 311 -5.21 -9.06 -1.56
N SER A 312 -5.48 -8.25 -2.60
CA SER A 312 -4.51 -7.28 -3.11
C SER A 312 -4.38 -6.05 -2.22
N THR A 313 -5.26 -5.91 -1.23
CA THR A 313 -5.44 -4.73 -0.37
C THR A 313 -5.81 -3.46 -1.15
N THR A 314 -6.51 -3.61 -2.29
CA THR A 314 -6.97 -2.46 -3.08
C THR A 314 -8.18 -1.78 -2.47
N GLY A 315 -9.19 -2.55 -2.03
CA GLY A 315 -10.36 -1.99 -1.35
C GLY A 315 -11.48 -1.46 -2.26
N PHE A 316 -11.44 -1.69 -3.57
CA PHE A 316 -12.57 -1.37 -4.44
C PHE A 316 -13.81 -2.21 -4.11
N GLY A 317 -15.00 -1.58 -4.13
CA GLY A 317 -16.27 -2.23 -3.85
C GLY A 317 -17.26 -2.12 -5.01
N LEU A 318 -18.07 -3.19 -5.22
CA LEU A 318 -19.18 -3.23 -6.18
C LEU A 318 -20.55 -3.22 -5.50
N THR A 319 -20.64 -3.76 -4.28
CA THR A 319 -21.89 -3.90 -3.55
C THR A 319 -21.65 -3.71 -2.05
N ASP A 320 -22.74 -3.57 -1.30
CA ASP A 320 -22.67 -3.53 0.16
C ASP A 320 -22.51 -4.94 0.75
N VAL A 321 -21.28 -5.29 1.10
CA VAL A 321 -20.89 -6.57 1.70
C VAL A 321 -21.55 -6.80 3.07
N ASN A 322 -22.01 -5.75 3.74
CA ASN A 322 -22.73 -5.90 5.02
C ASN A 322 -23.99 -6.76 4.88
N LYS A 323 -24.57 -6.83 3.67
CA LYS A 323 -25.74 -7.67 3.35
C LYS A 323 -25.42 -9.12 3.05
N TRP A 324 -24.13 -9.47 2.97
CA TRP A 324 -23.72 -10.84 2.68
C TRP A 324 -23.80 -11.73 3.90
N PRO A 325 -23.92 -13.07 3.72
CA PRO A 325 -23.91 -14.02 4.84
C PRO A 325 -22.60 -13.96 5.64
N GLU A 326 -22.68 -14.30 6.94
CA GLU A 326 -21.56 -14.18 7.87
C GLU A 326 -20.30 -14.94 7.45
N LEU A 327 -20.43 -16.12 6.81
CA LEU A 327 -19.30 -16.88 6.31
C LEU A 327 -18.50 -16.05 5.28
N SER A 328 -19.18 -15.38 4.34
CA SER A 328 -18.54 -14.55 3.33
C SER A 328 -17.82 -13.36 3.96
N LYS A 329 -18.43 -12.67 4.95
CA LYS A 329 -17.80 -11.58 5.71
C LYS A 329 -16.56 -12.07 6.47
N THR A 330 -16.64 -13.25 7.09
CA THR A 330 -15.51 -13.86 7.81
C THR A 330 -14.34 -14.15 6.87
N VAL A 331 -14.61 -14.70 5.67
CA VAL A 331 -13.55 -14.91 4.65
C VAL A 331 -12.90 -13.58 4.24
N ILE A 332 -13.68 -12.53 4.03
CA ILE A 332 -13.19 -11.20 3.70
C ILE A 332 -12.27 -10.66 4.80
N ILE A 333 -12.67 -10.76 6.07
CA ILE A 333 -11.82 -10.34 7.21
C ILE A 333 -10.50 -11.12 7.22
N ILE A 334 -10.54 -12.44 7.03
CA ILE A 334 -9.34 -13.27 6.98
C ILE A 334 -8.41 -12.82 5.83
N LEU A 335 -8.96 -12.54 4.65
CA LEU A 335 -8.19 -12.05 3.50
C LEU A 335 -7.54 -10.69 3.77
N THR A 336 -8.23 -9.78 4.50
CA THR A 336 -7.68 -8.49 4.91
C THR A 336 -6.38 -8.67 5.73
N PHE A 337 -6.36 -9.62 6.66
CA PHE A 337 -5.16 -9.93 7.45
C PHE A 337 -4.06 -10.60 6.62
N ILE A 338 -4.43 -11.49 5.70
CA ILE A 338 -3.45 -12.20 4.85
C ILE A 338 -2.69 -11.19 3.97
N GLY A 339 -3.41 -10.36 3.23
CA GLY A 339 -2.86 -9.37 2.32
C GLY A 339 -2.20 -9.97 1.07
N ALA A 340 -1.42 -9.14 0.38
CA ALA A 340 -0.78 -9.47 -0.90
C ALA A 340 0.56 -10.20 -0.75
N SER A 341 1.21 -10.51 -1.88
CA SER A 341 2.55 -11.08 -1.91
C SER A 341 3.62 -10.07 -1.46
N ALA A 342 4.72 -10.55 -0.90
CA ALA A 342 5.87 -9.71 -0.60
C ALA A 342 6.48 -9.15 -1.90
N GLY A 343 6.92 -7.88 -1.86
CA GLY A 343 7.46 -7.22 -3.05
C GLY A 343 6.44 -6.98 -4.17
N SER A 344 5.16 -6.86 -3.81
CA SER A 344 4.06 -6.30 -4.59
C SER A 344 3.73 -4.90 -4.10
N THR A 345 2.77 -4.23 -4.75
CA THR A 345 2.27 -2.92 -4.29
C THR A 345 1.32 -3.01 -3.10
N GLY A 346 0.71 -4.18 -2.86
CA GLY A 346 -0.27 -4.38 -1.81
C GLY A 346 0.28 -4.29 -0.38
N GLY A 347 -0.61 -4.10 0.58
CA GLY A 347 -0.38 -4.08 2.03
C GLY A 347 -0.54 -5.45 2.71
N GLY A 348 -0.97 -5.44 3.97
CA GLY A 348 -1.26 -6.61 4.78
C GLY A 348 -0.04 -7.28 5.41
N PHE A 349 -0.29 -8.36 6.14
CA PHE A 349 0.75 -9.13 6.83
C PHE A 349 1.74 -9.81 5.89
N LYS A 350 1.34 -10.05 4.65
CA LYS A 350 2.05 -10.70 3.53
C LYS A 350 2.05 -12.23 3.57
N ILE A 351 1.68 -12.80 2.43
CA ILE A 351 1.61 -14.27 2.25
C ILE A 351 2.93 -14.96 2.56
N SER A 352 4.07 -14.37 2.18
CA SER A 352 5.39 -14.94 2.47
C SER A 352 5.64 -15.16 3.96
N ARG A 353 5.21 -14.21 4.82
CA ARG A 353 5.34 -14.38 6.28
C ARG A 353 4.45 -15.50 6.80
N ILE A 354 3.23 -15.59 6.30
CA ILE A 354 2.30 -16.67 6.65
C ILE A 354 2.90 -18.03 6.29
N ILE A 355 3.44 -18.15 5.07
CA ILE A 355 4.12 -19.39 4.63
C ILE A 355 5.28 -19.74 5.57
N LEU A 356 6.13 -18.77 5.91
CA LEU A 356 7.28 -18.98 6.79
C LEU A 356 6.84 -19.43 8.19
N LEU A 357 5.82 -18.78 8.77
CA LEU A 357 5.29 -19.13 10.08
C LEU A 357 4.69 -20.54 10.09
N PHE A 358 3.88 -20.90 9.08
CA PHE A 358 3.35 -22.27 8.96
C PHE A 358 4.45 -23.33 8.81
N LYS A 359 5.50 -23.03 8.03
CA LYS A 359 6.64 -23.95 7.88
C LYS A 359 7.44 -24.09 9.18
N GLU A 360 7.58 -23.01 9.96
CA GLU A 360 8.23 -23.06 11.27
C GLU A 360 7.42 -23.92 12.25
N VAL A 361 6.10 -23.69 12.35
CA VAL A 361 5.23 -24.52 13.18
C VAL A 361 5.34 -26.01 12.78
N ARG A 362 5.30 -26.31 11.47
CA ARG A 362 5.45 -27.69 10.98
C ARG A 362 6.83 -28.28 11.32
N LYS A 363 7.87 -27.47 11.31
CA LYS A 363 9.23 -27.88 11.71
C LYS A 363 9.25 -28.22 13.20
N GLU A 364 8.69 -27.35 14.06
CA GLU A 364 8.64 -27.58 15.51
C GLU A 364 7.85 -28.86 15.87
N PHE A 365 6.67 -29.07 15.25
CA PHE A 365 5.94 -30.34 15.40
C PHE A 365 6.80 -31.55 14.98
N SER A 366 7.56 -31.43 13.89
CA SER A 366 8.43 -32.52 13.45
C SER A 366 9.58 -32.81 14.42
N LEU A 367 10.11 -31.77 15.10
CA LEU A 367 11.15 -31.91 16.12
C LEU A 367 10.61 -32.55 17.39
N LEU A 368 9.35 -32.26 17.77
CA LEU A 368 8.70 -32.91 18.90
C LEU A 368 8.56 -34.46 18.67
N VAL A 369 8.24 -34.86 17.44
CA VAL A 369 8.11 -36.29 17.10
C VAL A 369 9.48 -36.94 16.88
N HIS A 370 10.44 -36.22 16.29
CA HIS A 370 11.78 -36.71 15.97
C HIS A 370 12.86 -35.73 16.45
N PRO A 371 13.22 -35.70 17.73
CA PRO A 371 14.10 -34.70 18.34
C PRO A 371 15.53 -34.62 17.75
N ARG A 372 16.00 -35.71 17.15
CA ARG A 372 17.34 -35.77 16.54
C ARG A 372 17.37 -35.32 15.07
N ASN A 373 16.24 -34.94 14.48
CA ASN A 373 16.14 -34.60 13.09
C ASN A 373 16.50 -33.12 12.90
N VAL A 374 17.50 -32.80 12.06
CA VAL A 374 17.85 -31.42 11.71
C VAL A 374 17.06 -31.02 10.48
N LYS A 375 15.97 -30.26 10.67
CA LYS A 375 15.15 -29.70 9.57
C LYS A 375 15.38 -28.21 9.42
N LEU A 376 15.71 -27.80 8.18
CA LEU A 376 15.79 -26.40 7.80
C LEU A 376 14.48 -25.98 7.10
N VAL A 377 13.95 -24.83 7.46
CA VAL A 377 12.85 -24.19 6.71
C VAL A 377 13.39 -23.78 5.34
N LYS A 378 12.68 -24.16 4.28
CA LYS A 378 13.02 -23.79 2.90
C LYS A 378 11.90 -22.98 2.28
N MET A 379 12.23 -22.00 1.45
CA MET A 379 11.30 -21.24 0.60
C MET A 379 11.91 -21.16 -0.80
N ASP A 380 11.12 -21.42 -1.82
CA ASP A 380 11.57 -21.51 -3.23
C ASP A 380 12.77 -22.46 -3.41
N GLY A 381 12.82 -23.55 -2.65
CA GLY A 381 13.91 -24.52 -2.68
C GLY A 381 15.19 -24.10 -1.94
N LYS A 382 15.26 -22.92 -1.33
CA LYS A 382 16.42 -22.39 -0.60
C LYS A 382 16.18 -22.40 0.90
N ALA A 383 17.23 -22.75 1.67
CA ALA A 383 17.17 -22.64 3.12
C ALA A 383 17.02 -21.17 3.55
N VAL A 384 16.07 -20.93 4.47
CA VAL A 384 15.80 -19.61 5.06
C VAL A 384 16.71 -19.41 6.26
N ASN A 385 17.36 -18.25 6.33
CA ASN A 385 18.24 -17.91 7.44
C ASN A 385 17.43 -17.77 8.74
N HIS A 386 18.02 -18.19 9.86
CA HIS A 386 17.42 -18.09 11.19
C HIS A 386 17.03 -16.65 11.56
N ASP A 387 17.82 -15.65 11.13
CA ASP A 387 17.52 -14.25 11.38
C ASP A 387 16.20 -13.80 10.70
N ILE A 388 15.90 -14.31 9.50
CA ILE A 388 14.65 -14.02 8.80
C ILE A 388 13.47 -14.62 9.56
N MET A 389 13.60 -15.87 10.04
CA MET A 389 12.56 -16.53 10.84
C MET A 389 12.28 -15.77 12.13
N ARG A 390 13.33 -15.45 12.88
CA ARG A 390 13.24 -14.66 14.12
C ARG A 390 12.57 -13.30 13.87
N THR A 391 12.98 -12.57 12.84
CA THR A 391 12.40 -11.26 12.50
C THR A 391 10.92 -11.39 12.12
N THR A 392 10.54 -12.46 11.41
CA THR A 392 9.14 -12.71 11.04
C THR A 392 8.27 -12.98 12.28
N SER A 393 8.75 -13.80 13.22
CA SER A 393 8.02 -14.07 14.48
C SER A 393 7.91 -12.82 15.35
N MET A 394 8.99 -12.02 15.47
CA MET A 394 8.95 -10.75 16.20
C MET A 394 7.99 -9.74 15.55
N TYR A 395 7.92 -9.70 14.20
CA TYR A 395 6.97 -8.86 13.50
C TYR A 395 5.52 -9.22 13.83
N LEU A 396 5.19 -10.51 13.91
CA LEU A 396 3.85 -10.98 14.31
C LEU A 396 3.47 -10.47 15.70
N VAL A 397 4.39 -10.56 16.67
CA VAL A 397 4.14 -10.08 18.04
C VAL A 397 3.90 -8.57 18.06
N LEU A 398 4.72 -7.78 17.35
CA LEU A 398 4.54 -6.33 17.24
C LEU A 398 3.24 -5.97 16.52
N TYR A 399 2.91 -6.69 15.44
CA TYR A 399 1.69 -6.48 14.68
C TYR A 399 0.43 -6.69 15.54
N ILE A 400 0.37 -7.80 16.30
CA ILE A 400 -0.73 -8.07 17.24
C ILE A 400 -0.77 -7.00 18.35
N GLY A 401 0.39 -6.58 18.86
CA GLY A 401 0.49 -5.54 19.90
C GLY A 401 -0.04 -4.18 19.41
N VAL A 402 0.37 -3.75 18.21
CA VAL A 402 -0.13 -2.51 17.59
C VAL A 402 -1.64 -2.61 17.37
N PHE A 403 -2.10 -3.70 16.73
CA PHE A 403 -3.53 -3.93 16.51
C PHE A 403 -4.36 -3.82 17.80
N ALA A 404 -3.92 -4.51 18.87
CA ALA A 404 -4.63 -4.51 20.14
C ALA A 404 -4.70 -3.12 20.79
N ILE A 405 -3.57 -2.36 20.77
CA ILE A 405 -3.52 -1.00 21.31
C ILE A 405 -4.42 -0.07 20.49
N SER A 406 -4.32 -0.10 19.15
CA SER A 406 -5.14 0.72 18.26
C SER A 406 -6.63 0.41 18.46
N PHE A 407 -6.98 -0.88 18.55
CA PHE A 407 -8.36 -1.29 18.78
C PHE A 407 -8.92 -0.78 20.11
N LEU A 408 -8.15 -0.86 21.21
CA LEU A 408 -8.54 -0.30 22.49
C LEU A 408 -8.77 1.22 22.43
N LEU A 409 -7.90 1.96 21.73
CA LEU A 409 -8.04 3.41 21.60
C LEU A 409 -9.26 3.80 20.74
N VAL A 410 -9.50 3.10 19.63
CA VAL A 410 -10.64 3.35 18.74
C VAL A 410 -11.96 2.98 19.41
N SER A 411 -11.98 1.98 20.30
CA SER A 411 -13.18 1.60 21.04
C SER A 411 -13.72 2.70 21.98
N ILE A 412 -12.94 3.76 22.23
CA ILE A 412 -13.39 4.93 23.00
C ILE A 412 -14.52 5.68 22.29
N ASP A 413 -14.60 5.59 20.96
CA ASP A 413 -15.67 6.24 20.17
C ASP A 413 -17.05 5.57 20.30
N ASN A 414 -17.12 4.43 21.01
CA ASN A 414 -18.37 3.67 21.23
C ASN A 414 -19.10 3.24 19.93
N MET A 415 -18.36 3.07 18.84
CA MET A 415 -18.89 2.40 17.65
C MET A 415 -19.10 0.90 17.93
N ASP A 416 -19.93 0.23 17.12
CA ASP A 416 -20.11 -1.22 17.25
C ASP A 416 -18.79 -1.99 17.07
N PHE A 417 -18.72 -3.19 17.66
CA PHE A 417 -17.52 -4.01 17.65
C PHE A 417 -17.02 -4.31 16.23
N THR A 418 -17.92 -4.65 15.31
CA THR A 418 -17.57 -4.98 13.92
C THR A 418 -16.95 -3.79 13.22
N THR A 419 -17.54 -2.60 13.36
CA THR A 419 -17.01 -1.35 12.80
C THR A 419 -15.64 -1.03 13.37
N SER A 420 -15.48 -1.00 14.69
CA SER A 420 -14.20 -0.65 15.33
C SER A 420 -13.09 -1.66 15.01
N PHE A 421 -13.40 -2.96 15.08
CA PHE A 421 -12.44 -4.03 14.78
C PHE A 421 -11.97 -3.99 13.32
N THR A 422 -12.92 -3.88 12.39
CA THR A 422 -12.58 -3.90 10.96
C THR A 422 -11.98 -2.58 10.48
N ALA A 423 -12.31 -1.44 11.13
CA ALA A 423 -11.66 -0.16 10.87
C ALA A 423 -10.16 -0.23 11.17
N VAL A 424 -9.77 -0.74 12.35
CA VAL A 424 -8.35 -0.93 12.70
C VAL A 424 -7.69 -1.94 11.76
N ALA A 425 -8.36 -3.07 11.48
CA ALA A 425 -7.84 -4.08 10.56
C ALA A 425 -7.59 -3.50 9.17
N ALA A 426 -8.53 -2.74 8.62
CA ALA A 426 -8.42 -2.13 7.29
C ALA A 426 -7.28 -1.10 7.21
N ASN A 427 -7.15 -0.23 8.22
CA ASN A 427 -6.10 0.79 8.25
C ASN A 427 -4.70 0.19 8.46
N LEU A 428 -4.53 -0.76 9.40
CA LEU A 428 -3.24 -1.41 9.66
C LEU A 428 -2.76 -2.30 8.50
N ASN A 429 -3.70 -2.86 7.73
CA ASN A 429 -3.39 -3.68 6.54
C ASN A 429 -3.40 -2.88 5.23
N ASN A 430 -3.65 -1.57 5.28
CA ASN A 430 -3.74 -0.70 4.11
C ASN A 430 -4.74 -1.24 3.05
N THR A 431 -5.94 -1.61 3.49
CA THR A 431 -6.99 -2.18 2.62
C THR A 431 -8.13 -1.19 2.35
N GLY A 432 -8.36 -0.24 3.28
CA GLY A 432 -9.36 0.81 3.20
C GLY A 432 -10.72 0.43 3.77
N PRO A 433 -11.58 -0.27 3.06
CA PRO A 433 -12.90 -0.63 3.58
C PRO A 433 -12.81 -1.77 4.61
N GLY A 434 -13.64 -1.65 5.65
CA GLY A 434 -13.92 -2.70 6.62
C GLY A 434 -15.33 -3.27 6.45
N LEU A 435 -16.01 -3.48 7.57
CA LEU A 435 -17.43 -3.87 7.66
C LEU A 435 -18.16 -2.88 8.59
N GLY A 436 -19.48 -2.98 8.64
CA GLY A 436 -20.30 -2.04 9.40
C GLY A 436 -20.29 -0.64 8.80
N ALA A 437 -20.10 0.39 9.61
CA ALA A 437 -20.09 1.79 9.15
C ALA A 437 -18.94 2.13 8.20
N VAL A 438 -17.81 1.39 8.28
CA VAL A 438 -16.63 1.55 7.39
C VAL A 438 -16.62 0.55 6.25
N GLY A 439 -17.77 -0.01 5.89
CA GLY A 439 -17.92 -0.90 4.74
C GLY A 439 -17.64 -0.19 3.41
N PRO A 440 -17.74 -0.93 2.27
CA PRO A 440 -17.40 -0.39 0.94
C PRO A 440 -18.21 0.84 0.50
N VAL A 441 -19.36 1.08 1.11
CA VAL A 441 -20.22 2.25 0.89
C VAL A 441 -20.19 3.24 2.05
N GLY A 442 -19.38 2.97 3.08
CA GLY A 442 -19.21 3.81 4.26
C GLY A 442 -17.91 4.61 4.20
N ASN A 443 -17.66 5.38 5.25
CA ASN A 443 -16.45 6.20 5.39
C ASN A 443 -16.04 6.34 6.87
N TYR A 444 -14.96 7.11 7.11
CA TYR A 444 -14.36 7.32 8.43
C TYR A 444 -14.66 8.72 9.02
N ALA A 445 -15.63 9.45 8.45
CA ALA A 445 -15.94 10.82 8.87
C ALA A 445 -16.35 10.93 10.34
N ASP A 446 -17.18 9.99 10.79
CA ASP A 446 -17.83 10.02 12.11
C ASP A 446 -16.90 9.64 13.28
N PHE A 447 -15.69 9.18 12.99
CA PHE A 447 -14.72 8.89 14.05
C PHE A 447 -14.13 10.16 14.66
N SER A 448 -13.82 10.09 15.95
CA SER A 448 -13.18 11.18 16.69
C SER A 448 -11.79 11.52 16.13
N ILE A 449 -11.30 12.70 16.47
CA ILE A 449 -9.93 13.13 16.14
C ILE A 449 -8.88 12.14 16.67
N LEU A 450 -9.12 11.58 17.88
CA LEU A 450 -8.23 10.58 18.48
C LEU A 450 -8.14 9.33 17.58
N SER A 451 -9.27 8.78 17.19
CA SER A 451 -9.33 7.58 16.33
C SER A 451 -8.73 7.85 14.96
N LYS A 452 -8.95 9.02 14.37
CA LYS A 452 -8.32 9.43 13.10
C LYS A 452 -6.79 9.49 13.22
N ILE A 453 -6.24 9.98 14.33
CA ILE A 453 -4.78 9.97 14.60
C ILE A 453 -4.26 8.55 14.75
N VAL A 454 -5.00 7.67 15.43
CA VAL A 454 -4.64 6.25 15.56
C VAL A 454 -4.63 5.58 14.18
N PHE A 455 -5.63 5.80 13.34
CA PHE A 455 -5.66 5.26 11.98
C PHE A 455 -4.53 5.80 11.10
N ILE A 456 -4.17 7.09 11.21
CA ILE A 456 -3.00 7.67 10.54
C ILE A 456 -1.73 6.92 10.94
N PHE A 457 -1.57 6.63 12.24
CA PHE A 457 -0.44 5.84 12.71
C PHE A 457 -0.48 4.42 12.16
N ASP A 458 -1.64 3.76 12.17
CA ASP A 458 -1.82 2.39 11.68
C ASP A 458 -1.50 2.28 10.18
N MET A 459 -2.00 3.22 9.36
CA MET A 459 -1.72 3.27 7.92
C MET A 459 -0.22 3.40 7.64
N LEU A 460 0.47 4.30 8.36
CA LEU A 460 1.92 4.46 8.23
C LEU A 460 2.68 3.25 8.76
N ALA A 461 2.25 2.65 9.87
CA ALA A 461 2.87 1.47 10.46
C ALA A 461 2.72 0.24 9.56
N GLY A 462 1.55 0.03 8.98
CA GLY A 462 1.29 -1.03 8.02
C GLY A 462 2.16 -0.91 6.78
N ARG A 463 2.22 0.29 6.19
CA ARG A 463 3.00 0.54 4.96
C ARG A 463 4.51 0.45 5.18
N LEU A 464 5.01 0.96 6.29
CA LEU A 464 6.44 1.01 6.63
C LEU A 464 6.92 -0.24 7.38
N GLU A 465 6.07 -1.26 7.55
CA GLU A 465 6.39 -2.48 8.27
C GLU A 465 6.77 -2.28 9.76
N ILE A 466 6.08 -1.35 10.42
CA ILE A 466 6.14 -1.08 11.86
C ILE A 466 7.53 -0.60 12.35
N TYR A 467 8.61 -1.34 12.05
CA TYR A 467 9.97 -1.05 12.55
C TYR A 467 10.50 0.35 12.22
N PRO A 468 10.43 0.85 10.97
CA PRO A 468 10.92 2.19 10.64
C PRO A 468 10.19 3.29 11.41
N LEU A 469 8.88 3.13 11.64
CA LEU A 469 8.09 4.11 12.37
C LEU A 469 8.39 4.07 13.87
N LEU A 470 8.44 2.89 14.50
CA LEU A 470 8.77 2.74 15.92
C LEU A 470 10.20 3.23 16.24
N LEU A 471 11.12 3.09 15.28
CA LEU A 471 12.50 3.58 15.47
C LEU A 471 12.56 5.10 15.66
N LEU A 472 11.62 5.87 15.08
CA LEU A 472 11.58 7.33 15.29
C LEU A 472 11.34 7.70 16.75
N PHE A 473 10.57 6.90 17.47
CA PHE A 473 10.25 7.11 18.88
C PHE A 473 11.31 6.58 19.86
N ALA A 474 12.31 5.83 19.37
CA ALA A 474 13.37 5.29 20.21
C ALA A 474 14.49 6.31 20.43
N PRO A 475 14.70 6.87 21.66
CA PRO A 475 15.73 7.87 21.93
C PRO A 475 17.15 7.38 21.61
N SER A 476 17.40 6.08 21.78
CA SER A 476 18.68 5.42 21.47
C SER A 476 19.03 5.44 19.99
N ALA A 477 18.03 5.56 19.09
CA ALA A 477 18.27 5.64 17.66
C ALA A 477 18.94 6.97 17.26
N TRP A 478 18.66 8.06 18.01
CA TRP A 478 19.14 9.40 17.71
C TRP A 478 20.49 9.73 18.34
N LYS A 479 20.96 8.92 19.30
CA LYS A 479 22.30 9.09 19.90
C LYS A 479 23.38 8.75 18.87
N LYS A 480 24.49 9.51 18.89
CA LYS A 480 25.71 9.16 18.14
C LYS A 480 26.27 7.88 18.76
N SER A 481 26.32 6.80 18.02
CA SER A 481 27.22 5.67 18.30
C SER A 481 28.62 6.06 17.88
#